data_6aebd6c0790d079d8944104a7d0bb156
#
_entry.id   6aebd6c0790d079d8944104a7d0bb156
#
_cell.length_a   1.000
_cell.length_b   1.000
_cell.length_c   1.000
_cell.angle_alpha   90.00
_cell.angle_beta   90.00
_cell.angle_gamma   90.00
#
_symmetry.space_group_name_H-M   'P 1'
#
loop_
_entity.id
_entity.type
_entity.pdbx_description
1 polymer ?
#
loop_
_entity_poly.entity_id
_entity_poly.type
_entity_poly.pdbx_seq_one_letter_code
_entity_poly.pdbx_strand_id
1 'polypeptide(L)'
;DNSAMDGFAVRWDDIRQEHAIQKPVTLAIIEDVPAGKMPTKTVGSGQAIRIMTGAPVPKGADTVLKVEDTEHTPDSVRVFKTEQKGANIRPQGEDVKKGERIIAKGTRIRPGEAGMLAILAKSFVFAYQRPRVAILSTGDELADLDERFSEEKIINSNSYGLAAAVQEAGGIPFLLGIARDTPAALKEKISHGLSADILVLSGGVSMGDYDFTKAVFRDLGAEIRAQAIVGLAGDA
;
A
#
# COMPACT_ATOMS: atom_id res chain seq x y z
N ASP A 1 5.00 -23.64 11.04
CA ASP A 1 3.67 -23.74 11.64
C ASP A 1 3.62 -22.99 12.96
N ASN A 2 2.57 -22.22 13.22
CA ASN A 2 2.41 -21.40 14.41
C ASN A 2 1.09 -21.71 15.10
N SER A 3 1.03 -21.48 16.43
CA SER A 3 -0.22 -21.59 17.15
C SER A 3 -1.20 -20.46 16.76
N ALA A 4 -2.45 -20.81 16.51
CA ALA A 4 -3.53 -19.87 16.29
C ALA A 4 -4.16 -19.36 17.60
N MET A 5 -3.88 -20.04 18.74
CA MET A 5 -4.50 -19.77 20.04
C MET A 5 -3.45 -19.82 21.17
N ASP A 6 -3.77 -19.19 22.27
CA ASP A 6 -3.11 -19.42 23.55
C ASP A 6 -3.56 -20.76 24.11
N GLY A 7 -2.62 -21.61 24.53
CA GLY A 7 -3.01 -22.93 25.00
C GLY A 7 -1.86 -23.91 25.17
N PHE A 8 -2.08 -25.15 24.79
CA PHE A 8 -1.15 -26.25 25.00
C PHE A 8 -0.92 -27.03 23.71
N ALA A 9 0.33 -27.07 23.26
CA ALA A 9 0.75 -27.91 22.15
C ALA A 9 0.93 -29.36 22.63
N VAL A 10 0.21 -30.27 22.00
CA VAL A 10 0.11 -31.68 22.42
C VAL A 10 0.18 -32.60 21.22
N ARG A 11 0.37 -33.89 21.47
CA ARG A 11 0.16 -34.93 20.49
C ARG A 11 -1.33 -35.32 20.50
N TRP A 12 -1.96 -35.28 19.33
CA TRP A 12 -3.36 -35.64 19.17
C TRP A 12 -3.65 -37.07 19.68
N ASP A 13 -2.74 -38.03 19.50
CA ASP A 13 -2.88 -39.41 19.96
C ASP A 13 -3.06 -39.54 21.47
N ASP A 14 -2.55 -38.57 22.26
CA ASP A 14 -2.67 -38.58 23.72
C ASP A 14 -4.04 -38.05 24.20
N ILE A 15 -4.80 -37.35 23.33
CA ILE A 15 -6.07 -36.69 23.67
C ILE A 15 -7.28 -37.17 22.87
N ARG A 16 -7.10 -38.13 21.94
CA ARG A 16 -8.20 -38.60 21.12
C ARG A 16 -9.35 -39.26 21.91
N GLN A 17 -10.56 -39.21 21.38
CA GLN A 17 -11.83 -39.50 22.05
C GLN A 17 -11.89 -40.84 22.82
N GLU A 18 -11.16 -41.88 22.39
CA GLU A 18 -11.11 -43.15 23.07
C GLU A 18 -10.62 -43.06 24.52
N HIS A 19 -9.82 -42.03 24.81
CA HIS A 19 -9.27 -41.80 26.16
C HIS A 19 -10.02 -40.74 26.97
N ALA A 20 -10.76 -39.83 26.33
CA ALA A 20 -11.35 -38.63 26.97
C ALA A 20 -12.83 -38.82 27.44
N ILE A 21 -13.56 -39.79 26.96
CA ILE A 21 -15.01 -39.93 27.25
C ILE A 21 -15.28 -40.37 28.70
N GLN A 22 -14.34 -40.97 29.39
CA GLN A 22 -14.56 -41.48 30.76
C GLN A 22 -13.70 -40.79 31.86
N LYS A 23 -12.59 -40.14 31.51
CA LYS A 23 -11.75 -39.38 32.45
C LYS A 23 -11.00 -38.27 31.70
N PRO A 24 -10.88 -37.07 32.30
CA PRO A 24 -10.02 -36.02 31.78
C PRO A 24 -8.58 -36.56 31.64
N VAL A 25 -7.97 -36.28 30.49
CA VAL A 25 -6.56 -36.63 30.27
C VAL A 25 -5.68 -35.59 30.94
N THR A 26 -4.70 -36.05 31.72
CA THR A 26 -3.71 -35.18 32.37
C THR A 26 -2.36 -35.33 31.67
N LEU A 27 -1.80 -34.21 31.20
CA LEU A 27 -0.49 -34.16 30.51
C LEU A 27 0.49 -33.33 31.36
N ALA A 28 1.76 -33.73 31.39
CA ALA A 28 2.81 -32.98 32.07
C ALA A 28 3.25 -31.77 31.23
N ILE A 29 3.27 -30.57 31.81
CA ILE A 29 3.80 -29.39 31.14
C ILE A 29 5.32 -29.39 31.28
N ILE A 30 6.02 -29.47 30.14
CA ILE A 30 7.47 -29.58 30.11
C ILE A 30 8.18 -28.27 29.76
N GLU A 31 7.49 -27.31 29.17
CA GLU A 31 8.01 -26.01 28.79
C GLU A 31 6.86 -24.97 28.66
N ASP A 32 7.20 -23.69 28.83
CA ASP A 32 6.32 -22.55 28.52
C ASP A 32 7.00 -21.69 27.46
N VAL A 33 6.35 -21.54 26.30
CA VAL A 33 6.87 -20.84 25.12
C VAL A 33 6.06 -19.57 24.86
N PRO A 34 6.49 -18.42 25.36
CA PRO A 34 5.86 -17.15 25.06
C PRO A 34 6.07 -16.73 23.62
N ALA A 35 5.25 -15.78 23.13
CA ALA A 35 5.39 -15.21 21.80
C ALA A 35 6.83 -14.69 21.57
N GLY A 36 7.36 -14.94 20.37
CA GLY A 36 8.70 -14.51 19.97
C GLY A 36 9.86 -15.41 20.46
N LYS A 37 9.55 -16.50 21.18
CA LYS A 37 10.57 -17.51 21.53
C LYS A 37 10.37 -18.80 20.75
N MET A 38 11.47 -19.51 20.55
CA MET A 38 11.45 -20.84 19.94
C MET A 38 11.35 -21.92 21.03
N PRO A 39 10.51 -22.96 20.82
CA PRO A 39 10.50 -24.12 21.73
C PRO A 39 11.85 -24.84 21.68
N THR A 40 12.33 -25.27 22.85
CA THR A 40 13.59 -25.99 22.99
C THR A 40 13.39 -27.48 23.16
N LYS A 41 12.21 -27.88 23.65
CA LYS A 41 11.87 -29.28 23.90
C LYS A 41 10.99 -29.87 22.83
N THR A 42 10.98 -31.20 22.75
CA THR A 42 10.09 -31.99 21.87
C THR A 42 8.98 -32.60 22.74
N VAL A 43 7.75 -32.50 22.26
CA VAL A 43 6.58 -33.09 22.95
C VAL A 43 6.59 -34.60 22.77
N GLY A 44 6.76 -35.33 23.87
CA GLY A 44 6.61 -36.78 23.95
C GLY A 44 5.19 -37.20 24.34
N SER A 45 4.98 -38.54 24.48
CA SER A 45 3.70 -39.07 24.97
C SER A 45 3.43 -38.64 26.41
N GLY A 46 2.18 -38.21 26.69
CA GLY A 46 1.76 -37.72 28.01
C GLY A 46 2.30 -36.34 28.37
N GLN A 47 2.86 -35.62 27.42
CA GLN A 47 3.46 -34.30 27.62
C GLN A 47 2.72 -33.19 26.85
N ALA A 48 2.83 -31.97 27.34
CA ALA A 48 2.36 -30.75 26.72
C ALA A 48 3.41 -29.64 26.84
N ILE A 49 3.37 -28.69 25.91
CA ILE A 49 4.10 -27.43 26.01
C ILE A 49 3.07 -26.31 25.99
N ARG A 50 3.13 -25.43 27.01
CA ARG A 50 2.33 -24.21 27.01
C ARG A 50 2.82 -23.30 25.89
N ILE A 51 1.90 -22.78 25.06
CA ILE A 51 2.21 -22.02 23.88
C ILE A 51 1.27 -20.81 23.74
N MET A 52 1.78 -19.69 23.28
CA MET A 52 1.00 -18.48 23.01
C MET A 52 0.72 -18.34 21.52
N THR A 53 -0.33 -17.62 21.18
CA THR A 53 -0.71 -17.28 19.81
C THR A 53 0.50 -16.71 19.03
N GLY A 54 0.74 -17.23 17.85
CA GLY A 54 1.86 -16.85 17.00
C GLY A 54 3.19 -17.50 17.32
N ALA A 55 3.32 -18.22 18.46
CA ALA A 55 4.53 -18.97 18.77
C ALA A 55 4.65 -20.21 17.86
N PRO A 56 5.89 -20.60 17.47
CA PRO A 56 6.12 -21.80 16.65
C PRO A 56 5.67 -23.06 17.36
N VAL A 57 4.98 -23.96 16.63
CA VAL A 57 4.55 -25.25 17.16
C VAL A 57 5.78 -26.13 17.43
N PRO A 58 5.93 -26.67 18.66
CA PRO A 58 7.08 -27.51 19.02
C PRO A 58 7.08 -28.84 18.27
N LYS A 59 8.26 -29.37 18.04
CA LYS A 59 8.42 -30.70 17.48
C LYS A 59 7.67 -31.74 18.33
N GLY A 60 7.05 -32.71 17.68
CA GLY A 60 6.30 -33.77 18.32
C GLY A 60 4.83 -33.43 18.61
N ALA A 61 4.47 -32.15 18.68
CA ALA A 61 3.07 -31.75 18.75
C ALA A 61 2.46 -31.65 17.35
N ASP A 62 1.18 -31.98 17.25
CA ASP A 62 0.39 -31.92 16.02
C ASP A 62 -1.00 -31.31 16.26
N THR A 63 -1.28 -30.81 17.45
CA THR A 63 -2.55 -30.19 17.84
C THR A 63 -2.29 -29.16 18.94
N VAL A 64 -3.03 -28.04 18.91
CA VAL A 64 -3.04 -27.06 20.01
C VAL A 64 -4.42 -27.05 20.65
N LEU A 65 -4.46 -27.24 21.97
CA LEU A 65 -5.64 -27.10 22.80
C LEU A 65 -5.77 -25.65 23.23
N LYS A 66 -6.97 -25.11 23.26
CA LYS A 66 -7.23 -23.78 23.80
C LYS A 66 -7.12 -23.79 25.32
N VAL A 67 -6.58 -22.74 25.90
CA VAL A 67 -6.47 -22.62 27.35
C VAL A 67 -7.86 -22.68 28.02
N GLU A 68 -8.88 -22.12 27.36
CA GLU A 68 -10.27 -22.07 27.86
C GLU A 68 -10.93 -23.45 27.95
N ASP A 69 -10.46 -24.43 27.20
CA ASP A 69 -10.98 -25.81 27.18
C ASP A 69 -10.18 -26.73 28.15
N THR A 70 -9.34 -26.15 29.02
CA THR A 70 -8.44 -26.90 29.91
C THR A 70 -8.44 -26.32 31.33
N GLU A 71 -8.01 -27.15 32.28
CA GLU A 71 -7.58 -26.69 33.63
C GLU A 71 -6.10 -27.01 33.78
N HIS A 72 -5.30 -26.08 34.31
CA HIS A 72 -3.87 -26.29 34.43
C HIS A 72 -3.28 -25.79 35.73
N THR A 73 -2.21 -26.43 36.15
CA THR A 73 -1.27 -26.00 37.17
C THR A 73 0.06 -25.62 36.48
N PRO A 74 1.08 -25.14 37.21
CA PRO A 74 2.39 -24.91 36.61
C PRO A 74 2.99 -26.14 35.94
N ASP A 75 2.70 -27.34 36.42
CA ASP A 75 3.36 -28.58 36.02
C ASP A 75 2.47 -29.54 35.20
N SER A 76 1.16 -29.28 35.11
CA SER A 76 0.23 -30.18 34.43
C SER A 76 -0.97 -29.47 33.83
N VAL A 77 -1.51 -30.03 32.77
CA VAL A 77 -2.77 -29.61 32.12
C VAL A 77 -3.77 -30.78 32.09
N ARG A 78 -5.01 -30.51 32.49
CA ARG A 78 -6.15 -31.42 32.37
C ARG A 78 -7.03 -31.03 31.19
N VAL A 79 -7.25 -31.98 30.31
CA VAL A 79 -7.98 -31.82 29.05
C VAL A 79 -9.39 -32.41 29.22
N PHE A 80 -10.41 -31.59 29.05
CA PHE A 80 -11.82 -32.01 29.15
C PHE A 80 -12.47 -32.20 27.80
N LYS A 81 -11.92 -31.56 26.77
CA LYS A 81 -12.48 -31.57 25.42
C LYS A 81 -11.39 -31.90 24.42
N THR A 82 -11.71 -32.84 23.54
CA THR A 82 -10.80 -33.22 22.45
C THR A 82 -11.03 -32.31 21.26
N GLU A 83 -9.94 -31.96 20.60
CA GLU A 83 -9.94 -31.26 19.32
C GLU A 83 -9.63 -32.26 18.18
N GLN A 84 -9.87 -31.83 16.95
CA GLN A 84 -9.42 -32.61 15.78
C GLN A 84 -7.91 -32.52 15.62
N LYS A 85 -7.32 -33.52 15.02
CA LYS A 85 -5.89 -33.47 14.67
C LYS A 85 -5.60 -32.27 13.78
N GLY A 86 -4.56 -31.50 14.12
CA GLY A 86 -4.19 -30.26 13.42
C GLY A 86 -4.96 -29.02 13.89
N ALA A 87 -5.87 -29.15 14.86
CA ALA A 87 -6.66 -28.03 15.33
C ALA A 87 -5.78 -26.91 15.91
N ASN A 88 -6.16 -25.67 15.66
CA ASN A 88 -5.52 -24.45 16.13
C ASN A 88 -4.03 -24.29 15.75
N ILE A 89 -3.60 -24.94 14.69
CA ILE A 89 -2.30 -24.76 14.05
C ILE A 89 -2.49 -24.02 12.73
N ARG A 90 -1.77 -22.94 12.53
CA ARG A 90 -1.64 -22.26 11.23
C ARG A 90 -0.46 -22.86 10.49
N PRO A 91 -0.68 -23.56 9.38
CA PRO A 91 0.39 -24.16 8.61
C PRO A 91 1.26 -23.09 7.93
N GLN A 92 2.55 -23.38 7.81
CA GLN A 92 3.46 -22.50 7.07
C GLN A 92 2.97 -22.32 5.62
N GLY A 93 2.85 -21.07 5.19
CA GLY A 93 2.37 -20.73 3.85
C GLY A 93 0.85 -20.70 3.70
N GLU A 94 0.09 -20.64 4.80
CA GLU A 94 -1.36 -20.46 4.78
C GLU A 94 -1.73 -19.13 4.13
N ASP A 95 -1.12 -18.02 4.58
CA ASP A 95 -1.39 -16.69 4.04
C ASP A 95 -0.64 -16.42 2.74
N VAL A 96 0.65 -16.81 2.69
CA VAL A 96 1.55 -16.54 1.55
C VAL A 96 2.52 -17.69 1.35
N LYS A 97 2.56 -18.26 0.17
CA LYS A 97 3.47 -19.34 -0.20
C LYS A 97 4.81 -18.81 -0.72
N LYS A 98 5.88 -19.53 -0.44
CA LYS A 98 7.21 -19.20 -0.98
C LYS A 98 7.17 -19.22 -2.52
N GLY A 99 7.60 -18.10 -3.13
CA GLY A 99 7.63 -17.94 -4.59
C GLY A 99 6.32 -17.44 -5.20
N GLU A 100 5.29 -17.23 -4.40
CA GLU A 100 4.03 -16.64 -4.86
C GLU A 100 4.22 -15.16 -5.19
N ARG A 101 3.59 -14.73 -6.29
CA ARG A 101 3.57 -13.30 -6.66
C ARG A 101 2.45 -12.60 -5.91
N ILE A 102 2.80 -11.81 -4.91
CA ILE A 102 1.84 -11.11 -4.05
C ILE A 102 1.40 -9.77 -4.65
N ILE A 103 2.33 -9.04 -5.25
CA ILE A 103 2.06 -7.74 -5.86
C ILE A 103 2.57 -7.78 -7.30
N ALA A 104 1.70 -7.49 -8.25
CA ALA A 104 2.06 -7.43 -9.66
C ALA A 104 2.72 -6.09 -10.01
N LYS A 105 3.54 -6.09 -11.07
CA LYS A 105 4.08 -4.84 -11.64
C LYS A 105 2.92 -3.94 -12.09
N GLY A 106 2.98 -2.65 -11.74
CA GLY A 106 1.94 -1.66 -12.04
C GLY A 106 0.85 -1.54 -10.97
N THR A 107 0.85 -2.40 -9.95
CA THR A 107 -0.09 -2.26 -8.84
C THR A 107 0.20 -0.99 -8.05
N ARG A 108 -0.84 -0.20 -7.80
CA ARG A 108 -0.74 0.97 -6.92
C ARG A 108 -0.52 0.50 -5.48
N ILE A 109 0.56 0.96 -4.85
CA ILE A 109 0.86 0.65 -3.45
C ILE A 109 -0.04 1.52 -2.57
N ARG A 110 -1.04 0.89 -1.96
CA ARG A 110 -1.98 1.44 -0.98
C ARG A 110 -1.62 0.91 0.42
N PRO A 111 -2.31 1.28 1.48
CA PRO A 111 -2.02 0.79 2.84
C PRO A 111 -1.97 -0.74 2.95
N GLY A 112 -2.85 -1.47 2.26
CA GLY A 112 -2.84 -2.94 2.24
C GLY A 112 -1.58 -3.52 1.61
N GLU A 113 -1.18 -3.04 0.45
CA GLU A 113 0.04 -3.46 -0.23
C GLU A 113 1.29 -3.10 0.60
N ALA A 114 1.31 -1.94 1.24
CA ALA A 114 2.40 -1.54 2.13
C ALA A 114 2.50 -2.47 3.35
N GLY A 115 1.37 -2.83 3.97
CA GLY A 115 1.32 -3.80 5.05
C GLY A 115 1.84 -5.18 4.63
N MET A 116 1.46 -5.65 3.44
CA MET A 116 1.93 -6.91 2.88
C MET A 116 3.46 -6.89 2.63
N LEU A 117 3.99 -5.80 2.10
CA LEU A 117 5.44 -5.63 1.94
C LEU A 117 6.18 -5.70 3.28
N ALA A 118 5.61 -5.11 4.33
CA ALA A 118 6.18 -5.15 5.68
C ALA A 118 6.17 -6.57 6.26
N ILE A 119 5.07 -7.33 6.12
CA ILE A 119 4.98 -8.74 6.54
C ILE A 119 6.04 -9.59 5.84
N LEU A 120 6.33 -9.30 4.57
CA LEU A 120 7.36 -9.98 3.79
C LEU A 120 8.78 -9.45 4.01
N ALA A 121 8.98 -8.57 5.00
CA ALA A 121 10.25 -7.91 5.32
C ALA A 121 10.90 -7.18 4.12
N LYS A 122 10.08 -6.60 3.22
CA LYS A 122 10.53 -5.81 2.08
C LYS A 122 10.63 -4.33 2.46
N SER A 123 11.81 -3.90 2.90
CA SER A 123 12.07 -2.51 3.28
C SER A 123 12.12 -1.57 2.07
N PHE A 124 12.48 -2.08 0.90
CA PHE A 124 12.60 -1.31 -0.34
C PHE A 124 11.99 -2.07 -1.51
N VAL A 125 11.32 -1.35 -2.38
CA VAL A 125 10.78 -1.86 -3.63
C VAL A 125 11.03 -0.86 -4.75
N PHE A 126 11.21 -1.34 -5.98
CA PHE A 126 11.21 -0.48 -7.15
C PHE A 126 9.78 -0.08 -7.48
N ALA A 127 9.54 1.22 -7.56
CA ALA A 127 8.26 1.78 -7.95
C ALA A 127 8.43 2.77 -9.09
N TYR A 128 7.38 2.96 -9.88
CA TYR A 128 7.35 4.04 -10.84
C TYR A 128 7.31 5.38 -10.11
N GLN A 129 8.08 6.33 -10.61
CA GLN A 129 8.04 7.70 -10.13
C GLN A 129 6.70 8.34 -10.50
N ARG A 130 6.15 9.14 -9.60
CA ARG A 130 4.97 9.94 -9.90
C ARG A 130 5.34 11.02 -10.92
N PRO A 131 4.57 11.22 -12.00
CA PRO A 131 4.91 12.22 -13.00
C PRO A 131 4.87 13.62 -12.40
N ARG A 132 5.88 14.40 -12.73
CA ARG A 132 5.93 15.84 -12.44
C ARG A 132 5.22 16.57 -13.58
N VAL A 133 4.23 17.39 -13.23
CA VAL A 133 3.40 18.11 -14.19
C VAL A 133 3.59 19.60 -13.99
N ALA A 134 4.28 20.25 -14.91
CA ALA A 134 4.40 21.69 -14.94
C ALA A 134 3.11 22.31 -15.50
N ILE A 135 2.61 23.35 -14.87
CA ILE A 135 1.39 24.07 -15.27
C ILE A 135 1.74 25.53 -15.51
N LEU A 136 1.48 25.99 -16.71
CA LEU A 136 1.72 27.35 -17.17
C LEU A 136 0.42 27.96 -17.68
N SER A 137 0.08 29.16 -17.21
CA SER A 137 -0.98 29.98 -17.80
C SER A 137 -0.36 31.10 -18.65
N THR A 138 -1.06 31.48 -19.72
CA THR A 138 -0.65 32.59 -20.59
C THR A 138 -1.78 33.57 -20.74
N GLY A 139 -1.45 34.85 -20.76
CA GLY A 139 -2.39 35.96 -20.96
C GLY A 139 -1.96 37.21 -20.22
N ASP A 140 -2.02 38.34 -20.91
CA ASP A 140 -1.74 39.64 -20.31
C ASP A 140 -2.85 40.09 -19.36
N GLU A 141 -4.06 39.56 -19.53
CA GLU A 141 -5.24 39.79 -18.69
C GLU A 141 -5.16 39.05 -17.34
N LEU A 142 -4.27 38.08 -17.20
CA LEU A 142 -4.21 37.26 -16.00
C LEU A 142 -3.44 37.93 -14.86
N ALA A 143 -3.92 37.72 -13.63
CA ALA A 143 -3.24 38.05 -12.38
C ALA A 143 -3.17 36.83 -11.48
N ASP A 144 -2.10 36.70 -10.68
CA ASP A 144 -1.99 35.64 -9.66
C ASP A 144 -2.74 36.03 -8.38
N LEU A 145 -2.97 35.07 -7.49
CA LEU A 145 -3.74 35.28 -6.26
C LEU A 145 -3.16 36.38 -5.35
N ASP A 146 -1.83 36.52 -5.36
CA ASP A 146 -1.12 37.50 -4.51
C ASP A 146 -0.96 38.87 -5.17
N GLU A 147 -1.37 39.02 -6.43
CA GLU A 147 -1.34 40.33 -7.11
C GLU A 147 -2.52 41.20 -6.64
N ARG A 148 -2.31 42.53 -6.61
CA ARG A 148 -3.41 43.47 -6.35
C ARG A 148 -4.49 43.30 -7.42
N PHE A 149 -5.72 43.07 -6.96
CA PHE A 149 -6.89 43.00 -7.84
C PHE A 149 -7.03 44.33 -8.60
N SER A 150 -7.25 44.24 -9.88
CA SER A 150 -7.58 45.33 -10.78
C SER A 150 -8.79 44.90 -11.61
N GLU A 151 -9.71 45.81 -11.89
CA GLU A 151 -10.91 45.51 -12.69
C GLU A 151 -10.59 45.04 -14.11
N GLU A 152 -9.37 45.30 -14.58
CA GLU A 152 -8.87 44.89 -15.91
C GLU A 152 -8.26 43.48 -15.91
N LYS A 153 -8.14 42.81 -14.75
CA LYS A 153 -7.47 41.54 -14.61
C LYS A 153 -8.43 40.45 -14.19
N ILE A 154 -8.14 39.25 -14.67
CA ILE A 154 -8.85 38.00 -14.32
C ILE A 154 -7.94 37.16 -13.47
N ILE A 155 -8.41 36.67 -12.33
CA ILE A 155 -7.62 35.77 -11.47
C ILE A 155 -7.39 34.43 -12.18
N ASN A 156 -6.15 33.97 -12.20
CA ASN A 156 -5.70 32.72 -12.77
C ASN A 156 -6.19 31.51 -11.98
N SER A 157 -7.50 31.23 -12.02
CA SER A 157 -8.12 30.08 -11.34
C SER A 157 -7.76 28.74 -11.97
N ASN A 158 -7.49 28.74 -13.30
CA ASN A 158 -7.22 27.51 -14.05
C ASN A 158 -5.95 26.77 -13.54
N SER A 159 -4.89 27.49 -13.21
CA SER A 159 -3.67 26.86 -12.70
C SER A 159 -3.92 26.07 -11.42
N TYR A 160 -4.72 26.60 -10.52
CA TYR A 160 -5.05 25.95 -9.24
C TYR A 160 -5.99 24.77 -9.42
N GLY A 161 -7.00 24.91 -10.28
CA GLY A 161 -7.88 23.79 -10.64
C GLY A 161 -7.13 22.64 -11.29
N LEU A 162 -6.25 22.95 -12.25
CA LEU A 162 -5.40 21.96 -12.91
C LEU A 162 -4.42 21.31 -11.93
N ALA A 163 -3.83 22.06 -10.99
CA ALA A 163 -2.97 21.51 -9.98
C ALA A 163 -3.69 20.51 -9.07
N ALA A 164 -4.91 20.83 -8.65
CA ALA A 164 -5.75 19.92 -7.88
C ALA A 164 -6.08 18.64 -8.66
N ALA A 165 -6.45 18.77 -9.94
CA ALA A 165 -6.73 17.62 -10.81
C ALA A 165 -5.49 16.73 -11.02
N VAL A 166 -4.30 17.32 -11.18
CA VAL A 166 -3.04 16.58 -11.27
C VAL A 166 -2.77 15.80 -9.98
N GLN A 167 -3.01 16.40 -8.81
CA GLN A 167 -2.85 15.69 -7.52
C GLN A 167 -3.82 14.53 -7.38
N GLU A 168 -5.08 14.74 -7.74
CA GLU A 168 -6.12 13.71 -7.71
C GLU A 168 -5.76 12.54 -8.65
N ALA A 169 -5.24 12.85 -9.85
CA ALA A 169 -4.74 11.85 -10.80
C ALA A 169 -3.45 11.14 -10.32
N GLY A 170 -2.84 11.60 -9.23
CA GLY A 170 -1.65 10.99 -8.64
C GLY A 170 -0.32 11.59 -9.14
N GLY A 171 -0.33 12.66 -9.93
CA GLY A 171 0.85 13.42 -10.35
C GLY A 171 1.38 14.36 -9.24
N ILE A 172 2.47 15.04 -9.53
CA ILE A 172 3.07 16.10 -8.70
C ILE A 172 2.99 17.40 -9.49
N PRO A 173 2.04 18.29 -9.19
CA PRO A 173 1.91 19.55 -9.90
C PRO A 173 3.00 20.54 -9.48
N PHE A 174 3.37 21.40 -10.44
CA PHE A 174 4.31 22.46 -10.18
C PHE A 174 3.94 23.67 -11.05
N LEU A 175 3.58 24.75 -10.39
CA LEU A 175 3.09 25.97 -11.04
C LEU A 175 4.28 26.80 -11.55
N LEU A 176 4.27 27.10 -12.86
CA LEU A 176 5.23 28.00 -13.49
C LEU A 176 4.77 29.49 -13.43
N GLY A 177 3.55 29.71 -12.94
CA GLY A 177 2.92 31.04 -12.90
C GLY A 177 2.34 31.44 -14.25
N ILE A 178 2.32 32.75 -14.52
CA ILE A 178 1.76 33.35 -15.73
C ILE A 178 2.90 33.78 -16.66
N ALA A 179 2.80 33.42 -17.95
CA ALA A 179 3.63 34.01 -18.99
C ALA A 179 2.88 35.14 -19.66
N ARG A 180 3.55 36.24 -19.93
CA ARG A 180 3.02 37.32 -20.77
C ARG A 180 2.97 36.90 -22.23
N ASP A 181 2.09 37.52 -23.01
CA ASP A 181 1.89 37.19 -24.42
C ASP A 181 3.01 37.70 -25.32
N THR A 182 4.25 37.37 -24.97
CA THR A 182 5.44 37.62 -25.77
C THR A 182 6.23 36.34 -26.01
N PRO A 183 6.83 36.16 -27.22
CA PRO A 183 7.63 34.97 -27.52
C PRO A 183 8.75 34.73 -26.51
N ALA A 184 9.39 35.77 -26.01
CA ALA A 184 10.51 35.66 -25.07
C ALA A 184 10.04 35.13 -23.69
N ALA A 185 8.96 35.71 -23.13
CA ALA A 185 8.41 35.26 -21.84
C ALA A 185 7.86 33.83 -21.90
N LEU A 186 7.18 33.47 -22.99
CA LEU A 186 6.71 32.13 -23.26
C LEU A 186 7.87 31.14 -23.35
N LYS A 187 8.90 31.46 -24.14
CA LYS A 187 10.07 30.60 -24.32
C LYS A 187 10.82 30.34 -23.00
N GLU A 188 11.00 31.37 -22.19
CA GLU A 188 11.61 31.26 -20.85
C GLU A 188 10.83 30.30 -19.95
N LYS A 189 9.53 30.55 -19.78
CA LYS A 189 8.67 29.75 -18.91
C LYS A 189 8.52 28.29 -19.41
N ILE A 190 8.30 28.10 -20.71
CA ILE A 190 8.23 26.76 -21.32
C ILE A 190 9.55 26.00 -21.11
N SER A 191 10.71 26.66 -21.29
CA SER A 191 12.01 26.03 -21.07
C SER A 191 12.17 25.52 -19.64
N HIS A 192 11.69 26.25 -18.64
CA HIS A 192 11.66 25.77 -17.25
C HIS A 192 10.74 24.57 -17.08
N GLY A 193 9.60 24.56 -17.79
CA GLY A 193 8.63 23.45 -17.78
C GLY A 193 9.14 22.16 -18.42
N LEU A 194 10.11 22.23 -19.35
CA LEU A 194 10.67 21.04 -20.00
C LEU A 194 11.46 20.12 -19.05
N SER A 195 11.76 20.55 -17.84
CA SER A 195 12.32 19.69 -16.79
C SER A 195 11.31 18.77 -16.14
N ALA A 196 10.02 18.94 -16.40
CA ALA A 196 8.92 18.09 -15.95
C ALA A 196 8.63 16.99 -16.97
N ASP A 197 7.89 15.95 -16.54
CA ASP A 197 7.48 14.86 -17.42
C ASP A 197 6.35 15.28 -18.37
N ILE A 198 5.51 16.23 -17.91
CA ILE A 198 4.38 16.79 -18.65
C ILE A 198 4.36 18.30 -18.44
N LEU A 199 4.11 19.04 -19.50
CA LEU A 199 3.82 20.47 -19.46
C LEU A 199 2.37 20.70 -19.92
N VAL A 200 1.57 21.34 -19.08
CA VAL A 200 0.19 21.76 -19.37
C VAL A 200 0.15 23.28 -19.52
N LEU A 201 -0.36 23.75 -20.65
CA LEU A 201 -0.64 25.17 -20.87
C LEU A 201 -2.13 25.45 -20.78
N SER A 202 -2.47 26.54 -20.10
CA SER A 202 -3.81 27.13 -20.08
C SER A 202 -3.75 28.53 -20.70
N GLY A 203 -4.48 28.73 -21.79
CA GLY A 203 -4.40 29.95 -22.61
C GLY A 203 -3.45 29.81 -23.82
N GLY A 204 -3.39 30.82 -24.67
CA GLY A 204 -2.49 30.90 -25.82
C GLY A 204 -2.69 29.84 -26.89
N VAL A 205 -3.88 29.25 -27.00
CA VAL A 205 -4.20 28.19 -28.00
C VAL A 205 -5.27 28.63 -29.00
N SER A 206 -5.64 29.90 -28.95
CA SER A 206 -6.64 30.50 -29.86
C SER A 206 -6.06 30.72 -31.27
N MET A 207 -6.93 30.90 -32.27
CA MET A 207 -6.56 31.24 -33.64
C MET A 207 -6.27 32.75 -33.83
N GLY A 208 -5.99 33.49 -32.74
CA GLY A 208 -5.71 34.91 -32.77
C GLY A 208 -4.30 35.23 -33.27
N ASP A 209 -4.14 36.48 -33.77
CA ASP A 209 -2.89 36.99 -34.34
C ASP A 209 -1.69 37.02 -33.35
N TYR A 210 -1.94 36.84 -32.05
CA TYR A 210 -0.96 36.85 -30.96
C TYR A 210 -0.66 35.46 -30.41
N ASP A 211 -1.04 34.37 -31.09
CA ASP A 211 -0.74 33.01 -30.63
C ASP A 211 0.70 32.62 -30.97
N PHE A 212 1.63 33.03 -30.13
CA PHE A 212 3.05 32.68 -30.27
C PHE A 212 3.38 31.26 -29.80
N THR A 213 2.46 30.59 -29.12
CA THR A 213 2.69 29.30 -28.45
C THR A 213 3.18 28.23 -29.40
N LYS A 214 2.53 28.08 -30.57
CA LYS A 214 2.93 27.09 -31.59
C LYS A 214 4.33 27.37 -32.16
N ALA A 215 4.64 28.65 -32.38
CA ALA A 215 5.95 29.03 -32.90
C ALA A 215 7.06 28.73 -31.88
N VAL A 216 6.83 29.05 -30.60
CA VAL A 216 7.77 28.77 -29.52
C VAL A 216 7.99 27.27 -29.31
N PHE A 217 6.94 26.45 -29.37
CA PHE A 217 7.09 25.00 -29.28
C PHE A 217 7.90 24.42 -30.44
N ARG A 218 7.69 24.89 -31.66
CA ARG A 218 8.50 24.44 -32.83
C ARG A 218 9.97 24.87 -32.68
N ASP A 219 10.19 26.08 -32.19
CA ASP A 219 11.55 26.60 -31.93
C ASP A 219 12.31 25.75 -30.87
N LEU A 220 11.55 25.20 -29.89
CA LEU A 220 12.06 24.30 -28.84
C LEU A 220 12.14 22.83 -29.30
N GLY A 221 11.84 22.54 -30.56
CA GLY A 221 11.95 21.21 -31.17
C GLY A 221 10.77 20.27 -30.82
N ALA A 222 9.64 20.80 -30.35
CA ALA A 222 8.47 19.98 -30.07
C ALA A 222 7.74 19.54 -31.35
N GLU A 223 7.33 18.28 -31.40
CA GLU A 223 6.47 17.73 -32.46
C GLU A 223 5.01 17.95 -32.11
N ILE A 224 4.26 18.62 -33.00
CA ILE A 224 2.82 18.85 -32.83
C ILE A 224 2.06 17.67 -33.47
N ARG A 225 1.46 16.81 -32.67
CA ARG A 225 0.75 15.61 -33.14
C ARG A 225 -0.75 15.80 -33.31
N ALA A 226 -1.37 16.78 -32.63
CA ALA A 226 -2.77 17.13 -32.77
C ALA A 226 -2.95 18.64 -32.63
N GLN A 227 -3.81 19.25 -33.47
CA GLN A 227 -4.07 20.69 -33.44
C GLN A 227 -5.42 21.04 -32.82
N ALA A 228 -6.33 20.08 -32.67
CA ALA A 228 -7.61 20.28 -32.00
C ALA A 228 -8.10 18.96 -31.40
N ILE A 229 -8.62 19.03 -30.17
CA ILE A 229 -9.43 17.97 -29.58
C ILE A 229 -10.83 18.55 -29.44
N VAL A 230 -11.77 18.07 -30.26
CA VAL A 230 -13.18 18.44 -30.13
C VAL A 230 -13.76 17.56 -29.02
N GLY A 231 -13.90 18.13 -27.83
CA GLY A 231 -14.70 17.53 -26.78
C GLY A 231 -16.18 17.65 -27.15
N LEU A 232 -16.96 16.59 -26.95
CA LEU A 232 -18.42 16.74 -26.90
C LEU A 232 -18.71 17.62 -25.68
N ALA A 233 -19.11 18.88 -25.96
CA ALA A 233 -19.74 19.69 -24.95
C ALA A 233 -21.02 18.96 -24.56
N GLY A 234 -21.08 18.42 -23.35
CA GLY A 234 -22.35 18.00 -22.77
C GLY A 234 -23.20 19.23 -22.64
N ASP A 235 -24.38 19.16 -23.20
CA ASP A 235 -25.42 20.19 -23.00
C ASP A 235 -25.62 20.38 -21.50
N ALA A 236 -25.42 21.63 -21.03
CA ALA A 236 -25.69 22.06 -19.67
C ALA A 236 -27.18 22.36 -19.51
#